data_065bf01371bf45156d4903a7e0f61655
#
_entry.id   065bf01371bf45156d4903a7e0f61655
#
_cell.length_a   1.000
_cell.length_b   1.000
_cell.length_c   1.000
_cell.angle_alpha   90.00
_cell.angle_beta   90.00
_cell.angle_gamma   90.00
#
_symmetry.space_group_name_H-M   'P 1'
#
loop_
_entity.id
_entity.type
_entity.pdbx_description
1 polymer ?
#
loop_
_entity_poly.entity_id
_entity_poly.type
_entity_poly.pdbx_seq_one_letter_code
_entity_poly.pdbx_strand_id
1 'polypeptide(L)'
;MKKILSIMMILLSCIAVKAQDKTNMFNPVNSAVTSQTIAPDARSAGMGDVGVATAPDAASQFWNPAKYPFCISRAGVALNYTPWLRQLVSDMDLAYLSGYYRIGDYSAVSGSLRYFSLGEVMLSSGQDNQNDMTINPYEMSLDVAYSLMLSETFSISAGVRWI
;
A
#
# COMPACT_ATOMS: atom_id res chain seq x y z
N MET A 1 -39.14 -7.63 -12.36
CA MET A 1 -38.62 -8.78 -13.11
C MET A 1 -37.46 -8.38 -14.03
N LYS A 2 -37.58 -7.37 -14.92
CA LYS A 2 -36.47 -6.96 -15.85
C LYS A 2 -35.17 -6.54 -15.16
N LYS A 3 -35.23 -5.80 -14.02
CA LYS A 3 -34.04 -5.38 -13.26
C LYS A 3 -33.30 -6.56 -12.58
N ILE A 4 -34.03 -7.55 -12.10
CA ILE A 4 -33.45 -8.74 -11.49
C ILE A 4 -32.75 -9.60 -12.55
N LEU A 5 -33.35 -9.71 -13.75
CA LEU A 5 -32.76 -10.41 -14.86
C LEU A 5 -31.46 -9.76 -15.36
N SER A 6 -31.38 -8.41 -15.38
CA SER A 6 -30.15 -7.68 -15.74
C SER A 6 -29.05 -7.90 -14.72
N ILE A 7 -29.35 -7.87 -13.42
CA ILE A 7 -28.37 -8.11 -12.34
C ILE A 7 -27.84 -9.56 -12.42
N MET A 8 -28.72 -10.52 -12.67
CA MET A 8 -28.34 -11.91 -12.82
C MET A 8 -27.47 -12.16 -14.07
N MET A 9 -27.70 -11.42 -15.15
CA MET A 9 -26.91 -11.49 -16.38
C MET A 9 -25.50 -10.90 -16.18
N ILE A 10 -25.36 -9.82 -15.39
CA ILE A 10 -24.07 -9.21 -15.02
C ILE A 10 -23.30 -10.15 -14.09
N LEU A 11 -23.95 -10.81 -13.13
CA LEU A 11 -23.33 -11.80 -12.25
C LEU A 11 -22.86 -13.04 -13.02
N LEU A 12 -23.62 -13.50 -14.02
CA LEU A 12 -23.23 -14.64 -14.87
C LEU A 12 -22.03 -14.31 -15.76
N SER A 13 -21.89 -13.06 -16.23
CA SER A 13 -20.74 -12.66 -17.05
C SER A 13 -19.43 -12.67 -16.25
N CYS A 14 -19.46 -12.43 -14.94
CA CYS A 14 -18.30 -12.52 -14.07
C CYS A 14 -17.79 -13.96 -13.87
N ILE A 15 -18.66 -14.98 -14.03
CA ILE A 15 -18.28 -16.38 -13.89
C ILE A 15 -17.62 -16.93 -15.16
N ALA A 16 -17.83 -16.27 -16.31
CA ALA A 16 -17.28 -16.69 -17.60
C ALA A 16 -15.81 -16.27 -17.83
N VAL A 17 -15.18 -15.56 -16.90
CA VAL A 17 -13.75 -15.29 -16.94
C VAL A 17 -13.01 -16.59 -16.60
N LYS A 18 -12.68 -17.35 -17.63
CA LYS A 18 -11.78 -18.50 -17.49
C LYS A 18 -10.43 -17.96 -17.06
N ALA A 19 -10.01 -18.31 -15.85
CA ALA A 19 -8.64 -18.12 -15.43
C ALA A 19 -7.72 -18.81 -16.44
N GLN A 20 -6.83 -18.04 -17.04
CA GLN A 20 -5.94 -18.47 -18.09
C GLN A 20 -5.01 -19.60 -17.63
N ASP A 21 -4.78 -20.49 -18.54
CA ASP A 21 -3.88 -21.64 -18.58
C ASP A 21 -2.88 -21.86 -17.43
N LYS A 22 -3.02 -23.02 -16.82
CA LYS A 22 -2.16 -23.63 -15.78
C LYS A 22 -0.77 -24.05 -16.26
N THR A 23 -0.23 -23.48 -17.33
CA THR A 23 1.05 -23.95 -17.89
C THR A 23 2.31 -23.28 -17.34
N ASN A 24 2.18 -22.24 -16.50
CA ASN A 24 3.33 -21.61 -15.84
C ASN A 24 3.16 -21.64 -14.33
N MET A 25 3.56 -22.73 -13.70
CA MET A 25 3.43 -22.98 -12.25
C MET A 25 4.29 -22.04 -11.37
N PHE A 26 5.16 -21.24 -11.95
CA PHE A 26 5.98 -20.25 -11.24
C PHE A 26 6.19 -19.02 -12.13
N ASN A 27 5.18 -18.17 -12.18
CA ASN A 27 5.39 -16.81 -12.67
C ASN A 27 5.32 -15.88 -11.45
N PRO A 28 6.43 -15.65 -10.73
CA PRO A 28 6.43 -14.71 -9.62
C PRO A 28 6.06 -13.35 -10.20
N VAL A 29 5.02 -12.74 -9.65
CA VAL A 29 4.69 -11.35 -9.97
C VAL A 29 5.85 -10.50 -9.45
N ASN A 30 6.80 -10.20 -10.34
CA ASN A 30 7.89 -9.30 -10.02
C ASN A 30 7.34 -7.86 -10.05
N SER A 31 7.13 -7.28 -8.88
CA SER A 31 6.92 -5.85 -8.78
C SER A 31 8.23 -5.12 -9.07
N ALA A 32 8.19 -4.08 -9.92
CA ALA A 32 9.35 -3.23 -10.16
C ALA A 32 9.82 -2.51 -8.88
N VAL A 33 8.92 -2.33 -7.91
CA VAL A 33 9.18 -1.69 -6.63
C VAL A 33 8.79 -2.65 -5.51
N THR A 34 9.73 -3.49 -5.11
CA THR A 34 9.49 -4.56 -4.12
C THR A 34 9.21 -4.02 -2.72
N SER A 35 9.72 -2.84 -2.37
CA SER A 35 9.46 -2.20 -1.08
C SER A 35 7.99 -1.96 -0.82
N GLN A 36 7.17 -1.78 -1.88
CA GLN A 36 5.73 -1.57 -1.77
C GLN A 36 4.97 -2.80 -1.25
N THR A 37 5.61 -3.96 -1.15
CA THR A 37 5.00 -5.16 -0.55
C THR A 37 5.17 -5.22 0.98
N ILE A 38 6.03 -4.38 1.54
CA ILE A 38 6.32 -4.35 2.99
C ILE A 38 5.25 -3.52 3.70
N ALA A 39 4.67 -4.05 4.78
CA ALA A 39 3.75 -3.30 5.63
C ALA A 39 4.43 -2.06 6.23
N PRO A 40 3.91 -0.85 6.01
CA PRO A 40 4.58 0.36 6.46
C PRO A 40 4.27 0.71 7.92
N ASP A 41 3.26 0.09 8.51
CA ASP A 41 2.81 0.38 9.86
C ASP A 41 3.04 -0.80 10.82
N ALA A 42 3.46 -0.48 12.03
CA ALA A 42 3.81 -1.47 13.05
C ALA A 42 2.62 -2.37 13.46
N ARG A 43 1.39 -1.85 13.40
CA ARG A 43 0.19 -2.61 13.73
C ARG A 43 -0.05 -3.74 12.72
N SER A 44 -0.06 -3.42 11.44
CA SER A 44 -0.28 -4.40 10.37
C SER A 44 0.87 -5.40 10.29
N ALA A 45 2.11 -4.94 10.42
CA ALA A 45 3.29 -5.81 10.48
C ALA A 45 3.21 -6.81 11.65
N GLY A 46 2.81 -6.34 12.84
CA GLY A 46 2.62 -7.19 14.02
C GLY A 46 1.48 -8.20 13.90
N MET A 47 0.54 -7.98 12.98
CA MET A 47 -0.57 -8.89 12.67
C MET A 47 -0.29 -9.81 11.46
N GLY A 48 0.95 -9.84 10.95
CA GLY A 48 1.30 -10.64 9.79
C GLY A 48 0.85 -10.01 8.47
N ASP A 49 1.07 -8.71 8.31
CA ASP A 49 0.76 -7.92 7.12
C ASP A 49 -0.75 -7.87 6.77
N VAL A 50 -1.57 -7.81 7.82
CA VAL A 50 -3.03 -7.74 7.70
C VAL A 50 -3.51 -6.32 7.99
N GLY A 51 -3.99 -5.61 6.96
CA GLY A 51 -4.43 -4.22 7.10
C GLY A 51 -5.71 -3.85 6.35
N VAL A 52 -6.10 -4.63 5.33
CA VAL A 52 -7.19 -4.29 4.40
C VAL A 52 -8.55 -4.23 5.10
N ALA A 53 -8.86 -5.21 5.95
CA ALA A 53 -10.16 -5.38 6.61
C ALA A 53 -10.14 -5.11 8.13
N THR A 54 -9.05 -4.56 8.64
CA THR A 54 -8.95 -4.16 10.05
C THR A 54 -9.77 -2.90 10.35
N ALA A 55 -10.00 -2.62 11.64
CA ALA A 55 -10.65 -1.37 12.05
C ALA A 55 -9.93 -0.14 11.48
N PRO A 56 -10.66 0.93 11.12
CA PRO A 56 -10.09 2.16 10.59
C PRO A 56 -9.07 2.78 11.54
N ASP A 57 -7.93 3.21 11.00
CA ASP A 57 -6.88 3.92 11.72
C ASP A 57 -6.17 4.93 10.80
N ALA A 58 -5.26 5.73 11.36
CA ALA A 58 -4.55 6.75 10.60
C ALA A 58 -3.61 6.16 9.52
N ALA A 59 -3.16 4.90 9.67
CA ALA A 59 -2.29 4.21 8.71
C ALA A 59 -3.05 3.48 7.59
N SER A 60 -4.38 3.56 7.57
CA SER A 60 -5.22 2.84 6.61
C SER A 60 -5.00 3.22 5.14
N GLN A 61 -4.30 4.33 4.86
CA GLN A 61 -4.01 4.80 3.50
C GLN A 61 -3.34 3.76 2.62
N PHE A 62 -2.37 3.04 3.15
CA PHE A 62 -1.62 2.03 2.41
C PHE A 62 -2.50 0.83 2.01
N TRP A 63 -3.36 0.41 2.91
CA TRP A 63 -4.15 -0.81 2.79
C TRP A 63 -5.51 -0.59 2.12
N ASN A 64 -6.28 0.35 2.64
CA ASN A 64 -7.64 0.59 2.20
C ASN A 64 -8.12 1.98 2.65
N PRO A 65 -7.96 3.02 1.83
CA PRO A 65 -8.42 4.36 2.17
C PRO A 65 -9.94 4.48 2.34
N ALA A 66 -10.73 3.54 1.79
CA ALA A 66 -12.19 3.53 1.95
C ALA A 66 -12.63 3.38 3.42
N LYS A 67 -11.72 3.03 4.33
CA LYS A 67 -12.03 2.95 5.77
C LYS A 67 -12.17 4.31 6.45
N TYR A 68 -11.59 5.37 5.92
CA TYR A 68 -11.53 6.68 6.60
C TYR A 68 -12.87 7.32 6.91
N PRO A 69 -13.92 7.23 6.08
CA PRO A 69 -15.24 7.75 6.44
C PRO A 69 -15.82 7.11 7.71
N PHE A 70 -15.39 5.89 8.07
CA PHE A 70 -15.82 5.18 9.28
C PHE A 70 -14.98 5.49 10.52
N CYS A 71 -13.92 6.30 10.40
CA CYS A 71 -13.16 6.74 11.56
C CYS A 71 -14.01 7.58 12.51
N ILE A 72 -13.84 7.35 13.81
CA ILE A 72 -14.53 8.14 14.85
C ILE A 72 -13.99 9.57 14.87
N SER A 73 -12.68 9.73 14.78
CA SER A 73 -12.01 11.02 14.77
C SER A 73 -12.17 11.74 13.45
N ARG A 74 -12.32 13.06 13.50
CA ARG A 74 -12.43 13.90 12.30
C ARG A 74 -11.14 13.99 11.50
N ALA A 75 -10.01 13.88 12.17
CA ALA A 75 -8.68 13.88 11.55
C ALA A 75 -7.74 12.95 12.33
N GLY A 76 -6.75 12.43 11.65
CA GLY A 76 -5.70 11.64 12.27
C GLY A 76 -4.43 11.68 11.44
N VAL A 77 -3.29 11.60 12.14
CA VAL A 77 -1.97 11.49 11.54
C VAL A 77 -1.23 10.36 12.24
N ALA A 78 -0.49 9.57 11.49
CA ALA A 78 0.40 8.53 12.01
C ALA A 78 1.78 8.66 11.37
N LEU A 79 2.80 8.51 12.18
CA LEU A 79 4.19 8.40 11.77
C LEU A 79 4.72 7.05 12.24
N ASN A 80 5.21 6.27 11.31
CA ASN A 80 5.86 4.98 11.58
C ASN A 80 7.30 5.05 11.08
N TYR A 81 8.20 4.54 11.88
CA TYR A 81 9.60 4.40 11.52
C TYR A 81 10.05 2.99 11.92
N THR A 82 10.56 2.26 10.94
CA THR A 82 10.97 0.88 11.12
C THR A 82 12.38 0.71 10.58
N PRO A 83 13.38 0.51 11.45
CA PRO A 83 14.70 0.09 11.01
C PRO A 83 14.60 -1.33 10.46
N TRP A 84 14.93 -1.48 9.18
CA TRP A 84 14.78 -2.74 8.46
C TRP A 84 16.09 -3.50 8.45
N LEU A 85 16.06 -4.77 8.85
CA LEU A 85 17.23 -5.69 8.84
C LEU A 85 18.51 -5.13 9.52
N ARG A 86 18.38 -4.27 10.52
CA ARG A 86 19.50 -3.55 11.14
C ARG A 86 20.66 -4.44 11.64
N GLN A 87 20.40 -5.71 11.90
CA GLN A 87 21.43 -6.68 12.31
C GLN A 87 22.26 -7.20 11.12
N LEU A 88 21.76 -7.07 9.89
CA LEU A 88 22.41 -7.55 8.67
C LEU A 88 22.98 -6.40 7.84
N VAL A 89 22.22 -5.31 7.74
CA VAL A 89 22.56 -4.09 6.99
C VAL A 89 22.21 -2.90 7.86
N SER A 90 23.19 -2.05 8.19
CA SER A 90 23.03 -1.00 9.19
C SER A 90 22.16 0.19 8.76
N ASP A 91 21.94 0.36 7.44
CA ASP A 91 21.43 1.62 6.87
C ASP A 91 20.11 1.47 6.09
N MET A 92 19.36 0.36 6.32
CA MET A 92 18.05 0.16 5.74
C MET A 92 16.97 0.67 6.68
N ASP A 93 16.25 1.70 6.25
CA ASP A 93 15.20 2.33 7.06
C ASP A 93 13.93 2.54 6.25
N LEU A 94 12.78 2.27 6.89
CA LEU A 94 11.46 2.54 6.36
C LEU A 94 10.79 3.62 7.22
N ALA A 95 10.47 4.75 6.61
CA ALA A 95 9.66 5.81 7.21
C ALA A 95 8.32 5.93 6.48
N TYR A 96 7.24 6.03 7.23
CA TYR A 96 5.89 6.17 6.68
C TYR A 96 5.09 7.19 7.47
N LEU A 97 4.68 8.24 6.80
CA LEU A 97 3.79 9.28 7.31
C LEU A 97 2.45 9.16 6.60
N SER A 98 1.38 9.10 7.34
CA SER A 98 0.03 9.07 6.78
C SER A 98 -0.92 9.95 7.57
N GLY A 99 -1.97 10.41 6.91
CA GLY A 99 -2.97 11.23 7.55
C GLY A 99 -4.27 11.28 6.75
N TYR A 100 -5.34 11.63 7.44
CA TYR A 100 -6.65 11.81 6.84
C TYR A 100 -7.40 12.97 7.49
N TYR A 101 -8.35 13.49 6.74
CA TYR A 101 -9.30 14.47 7.22
C TYR A 101 -10.70 14.15 6.68
N ARG A 102 -11.69 14.01 7.58
CA ARG A 102 -13.08 13.78 7.21
C ARG A 102 -13.74 15.11 6.85
N ILE A 103 -14.30 15.15 5.65
CA ILE A 103 -15.08 16.30 5.14
C ILE A 103 -16.55 15.96 5.37
N GLY A 104 -17.11 16.47 6.50
CA GLY A 104 -18.46 16.11 6.94
C GLY A 104 -18.55 14.66 7.42
N ASP A 105 -19.72 14.04 7.23
CA ASP A 105 -20.04 12.72 7.79
C ASP A 105 -19.79 11.58 6.79
N TYR A 106 -19.74 11.89 5.50
CA TYR A 106 -19.76 10.88 4.44
C TYR A 106 -18.47 10.79 3.62
N SER A 107 -17.56 11.74 3.76
CA SER A 107 -16.36 11.76 2.91
C SER A 107 -15.09 12.05 3.68
N ALA A 108 -13.96 11.58 3.13
CA ALA A 108 -12.65 11.83 3.68
C ALA A 108 -11.61 12.01 2.57
N VAL A 109 -10.66 12.91 2.82
CA VAL A 109 -9.42 13.04 2.04
C VAL A 109 -8.29 12.48 2.86
N SER A 110 -7.38 11.80 2.22
CA SER A 110 -6.25 11.19 2.89
C SER A 110 -5.01 11.21 2.00
N GLY A 111 -3.86 11.10 2.64
CA GLY A 111 -2.59 11.04 1.95
C GLY A 111 -1.53 10.35 2.78
N SER A 112 -0.48 9.90 2.13
CA SER A 112 0.69 9.34 2.79
C SER A 112 1.96 9.60 2.01
N LEU A 113 3.06 9.65 2.73
CA LEU A 113 4.41 9.70 2.22
C LEU A 113 5.18 8.52 2.79
N ARG A 114 5.80 7.76 1.91
CA ARG A 114 6.66 6.64 2.26
C ARG A 114 8.05 6.87 1.72
N TYR A 115 9.03 6.61 2.55
CA TYR A 115 10.44 6.64 2.21
C TYR A 115 11.08 5.32 2.66
N PHE A 116 11.81 4.68 1.77
CA PHE A 116 12.54 3.46 2.04
C PHE A 116 13.98 3.61 1.55
N SER A 117 14.92 3.51 2.47
CA SER A 117 16.36 3.47 2.17
C SER A 117 16.79 2.01 2.05
N LEU A 118 17.48 1.67 0.96
CA LEU A 118 18.02 0.33 0.74
C LEU A 118 19.42 0.15 1.35
N GLY A 119 19.95 1.20 2.01
CA GLY A 119 21.29 1.18 2.56
C GLY A 119 22.39 1.43 1.53
N GLU A 120 23.63 1.29 1.95
CA GLU A 120 24.79 1.45 1.08
C GLU A 120 25.04 0.21 0.24
N VAL A 121 25.13 0.40 -1.08
CA VAL A 121 25.47 -0.64 -2.03
C VAL A 121 26.82 -0.30 -2.66
N MET A 122 27.82 -1.17 -2.43
CA MET A 122 29.13 -1.05 -3.06
C MET A 122 29.10 -1.72 -4.44
N LEU A 123 29.32 -0.92 -5.47
CA LEU A 123 29.51 -1.42 -6.83
C LEU A 123 31.01 -1.64 -7.06
N SER A 124 31.45 -2.90 -7.01
CA SER A 124 32.81 -3.26 -7.37
C SER A 124 32.90 -3.50 -8.88
N SER A 125 33.78 -2.80 -9.56
CA SER A 125 33.97 -2.90 -11.02
C SER A 125 34.72 -4.16 -11.47
N GLY A 126 35.08 -5.07 -10.58
CA GLY A 126 35.69 -6.37 -10.94
C GLY A 126 37.06 -6.33 -11.63
N GLN A 127 37.59 -5.15 -11.90
CA GLN A 127 38.96 -4.92 -12.32
C GLN A 127 39.72 -4.20 -11.21
N ASP A 128 40.90 -4.65 -10.95
CA ASP A 128 41.86 -4.31 -9.88
C ASP A 128 42.26 -2.80 -9.84
N ASN A 129 41.31 -1.91 -9.87
CA ASN A 129 41.50 -0.46 -9.76
C ASN A 129 40.45 0.17 -8.85
N GLN A 130 40.84 0.54 -7.69
CA GLN A 130 40.51 1.57 -6.69
C GLN A 130 39.31 2.52 -6.91
N ASN A 131 38.30 2.19 -7.69
CA ASN A 131 37.10 2.98 -7.85
C ASN A 131 35.87 2.16 -7.43
N ASP A 132 35.83 1.75 -6.15
CA ASP A 132 34.60 1.26 -5.56
C ASP A 132 33.63 2.45 -5.42
N MET A 133 32.54 2.42 -6.17
CA MET A 133 31.51 3.42 -6.12
C MET A 133 30.43 3.00 -5.12
N THR A 134 30.28 3.75 -4.05
CA THR A 134 29.18 3.54 -3.10
C THR A 134 27.96 4.34 -3.56
N ILE A 135 26.83 3.71 -3.67
CA ILE A 135 25.54 4.33 -3.96
C ILE A 135 24.55 4.03 -2.85
N ASN A 136 23.68 4.99 -2.55
CA ASN A 136 22.60 4.85 -1.57
C ASN A 136 21.25 4.91 -2.28
N PRO A 137 20.77 3.77 -2.81
CA PRO A 137 19.47 3.75 -3.47
C PRO A 137 18.35 3.95 -2.45
N TYR A 138 17.34 4.70 -2.84
CA TYR A 138 16.13 4.92 -2.05
C TYR A 138 14.89 4.87 -2.93
N GLU A 139 13.77 4.53 -2.33
CA GLU A 139 12.45 4.53 -2.95
C GLU A 139 11.53 5.47 -2.17
N MET A 140 10.74 6.25 -2.89
CA MET A 140 9.80 7.18 -2.28
C MET A 140 8.45 7.04 -2.98
N SER A 141 7.36 7.01 -2.20
CA SER A 141 6.01 7.08 -2.77
C SER A 141 5.15 8.11 -2.06
N LEU A 142 4.32 8.77 -2.85
CA LEU A 142 3.31 9.72 -2.40
C LEU A 142 1.93 9.21 -2.82
N ASP A 143 1.04 9.07 -1.84
CA ASP A 143 -0.33 8.63 -2.05
C ASP A 143 -1.31 9.75 -1.68
N VAL A 144 -2.33 9.91 -2.51
CA VAL A 144 -3.48 10.77 -2.19
C VAL A 144 -4.74 10.01 -2.55
N ALA A 145 -5.74 10.03 -1.67
CA ALA A 145 -7.02 9.37 -1.92
C ALA A 145 -8.19 10.21 -1.43
N TYR A 146 -9.31 10.03 -2.11
CA TYR A 146 -10.61 10.50 -1.70
C TYR A 146 -11.53 9.31 -1.47
N SER A 147 -12.25 9.34 -0.34
CA SER A 147 -13.13 8.24 0.10
C SER A 147 -14.53 8.77 0.35
N LEU A 148 -15.53 7.99 -0.08
CA LEU A 148 -16.93 8.34 0.04
C LEU A 148 -17.71 7.17 0.64
N MET A 149 -18.44 7.43 1.72
CA MET A 149 -19.40 6.51 2.32
C MET A 149 -20.70 6.55 1.51
N LEU A 150 -21.13 5.41 1.03
CA LEU A 150 -22.39 5.25 0.29
C LEU A 150 -23.51 4.71 1.18
N SER A 151 -23.16 3.95 2.22
CA SER A 151 -24.08 3.48 3.24
C SER A 151 -23.31 3.27 4.56
N GLU A 152 -24.01 2.96 5.64
CA GLU A 152 -23.41 2.68 6.96
C GLU A 152 -22.41 1.50 6.96
N THR A 153 -22.47 0.66 5.94
CA THR A 153 -21.63 -0.53 5.82
C THR A 153 -20.76 -0.55 4.57
N PHE A 154 -20.95 0.43 3.67
CA PHE A 154 -20.27 0.41 2.38
C PHE A 154 -19.69 1.78 2.01
N SER A 155 -18.43 1.78 1.66
CA SER A 155 -17.69 2.95 1.16
C SER A 155 -16.83 2.59 -0.04
N ILE A 156 -16.52 3.59 -0.84
CA ILE A 156 -15.61 3.50 -1.97
C ILE A 156 -14.50 4.52 -1.81
N SER A 157 -13.35 4.25 -2.41
CA SER A 157 -12.26 5.22 -2.51
C SER A 157 -11.64 5.20 -3.89
N ALA A 158 -11.13 6.36 -4.29
CA ALA A 158 -10.29 6.52 -5.46
C ALA A 158 -9.01 7.25 -5.04
N GLY A 159 -7.87 6.76 -5.48
CA GLY A 159 -6.60 7.35 -5.12
C GLY A 159 -5.57 7.21 -6.24
N VAL A 160 -4.53 8.03 -6.12
CA VAL A 160 -3.37 8.01 -7.00
C VAL A 160 -2.14 7.81 -6.15
N ARG A 161 -1.28 6.90 -6.57
CA ARG A 161 0.06 6.67 -6.02
C ARG A 161 1.08 7.04 -7.06
N TRP A 162 2.01 7.89 -6.65
CA TRP A 162 3.21 8.22 -7.39
C TRP A 162 4.43 7.61 -6.70
N ILE A 163 5.29 6.96 -7.49
CA ILE A 163 6.49 6.24 -7.04
C ILE A 163 7.69 6.78 -7.80
#